data_c6a9e2a3dc2cb8ccd0ce66d4ace2fd31
#
_entry.id   c6a9e2a3dc2cb8ccd0ce66d4ace2fd31
#
_cell.length_a   1.000
_cell.length_b   1.000
_cell.length_c   1.000
_cell.angle_alpha   90.00
_cell.angle_beta   90.00
_cell.angle_gamma   90.00
#
_symmetry.space_group_name_H-M   'P 1'
#
loop_
_entity.id
_entity.type
_entity.pdbx_description
1 polymer ?
#
loop_
_entity_poly.entity_id
_entity_poly.type
_entity_poly.pdbx_seq_one_letter_code
_entity_poly.pdbx_strand_id
1 'polypeptide(L)'
;MLPVSRRLVQHGRLIGRAVHTASSVDPSDIAHFSRLADEWWNEQGEFAALHTMNRVRVQFMREKLQEVRGWDRAVAESLGRDAPSPLNSPDFLHGCSMLDIGCGGGILAESATRLGACVTGVDASADNIRVASVHAARDPSLHVRERAEDHVPASLAYLAASAESLAGRTYDIVTAMEVVEHVNQPADFLRCLASLIKPGGHLFLSTMSRTVFSYFLTIFLAEDMLRVVTPGTHRHSQYIHPFEMVDFFRSLGWIPGERDVLAHRPLLPNGTPIAPLPPRLQYETRGTMYV
;
A
#
# COMPACT_ATOMS: atom_id res chain seq x y z
N MET A 1 24.51 -9.71 -8.68
CA MET A 1 24.72 -8.24 -8.82
C MET A 1 23.59 -7.56 -8.06
N LEU A 2 23.89 -6.78 -7.03
CA LEU A 2 22.86 -6.16 -6.18
C LEU A 2 22.47 -4.79 -6.77
N PRO A 3 21.18 -4.43 -6.91
CA PRO A 3 20.78 -3.11 -7.36
C PRO A 3 21.24 -2.02 -6.38
N VAL A 4 21.50 -0.82 -6.89
CA VAL A 4 22.01 0.33 -6.14
C VAL A 4 21.15 0.73 -4.95
N SER A 5 19.84 0.48 -5.00
CA SER A 5 18.89 0.74 -3.93
C SER A 5 19.16 -0.06 -2.65
N ARG A 6 19.87 -1.17 -2.71
CA ARG A 6 20.14 -2.03 -1.55
C ARG A 6 21.15 -1.46 -0.54
N ARG A 7 21.96 -0.45 -0.89
CA ARG A 7 22.98 0.08 0.03
C ARG A 7 22.50 1.21 0.95
N LEU A 8 21.41 1.89 0.62
CA LEU A 8 20.89 2.99 1.44
C LEU A 8 19.98 2.51 2.59
N VAL A 9 19.47 1.28 2.52
CA VAL A 9 18.51 0.73 3.51
C VAL A 9 19.20 -0.14 4.58
N GLN A 10 20.50 -0.43 4.48
CA GLN A 10 21.17 -1.40 5.38
C GLN A 10 21.51 -0.88 6.79
N HIS A 11 21.18 0.34 7.18
CA HIS A 11 21.48 0.87 8.52
C HIS A 11 20.29 0.93 9.47
N GLY A 12 19.10 0.49 9.06
CA GLY A 12 18.05 0.14 10.01
C GLY A 12 18.43 -1.16 10.70
N ARG A 13 19.19 -1.11 11.81
CA ARG A 13 19.24 -2.22 12.75
C ARG A 13 17.81 -2.56 13.10
N LEU A 14 17.34 -3.68 12.58
CA LEU A 14 16.16 -4.35 13.12
C LEU A 14 16.39 -4.49 14.62
N ILE A 15 15.86 -3.55 15.39
CA ILE A 15 15.71 -3.74 16.81
C ILE A 15 14.65 -4.83 16.91
N GLY A 16 15.15 -6.07 17.06
CA GLY A 16 14.33 -7.23 17.34
C GLY A 16 13.63 -7.06 18.68
N ARG A 17 12.55 -6.29 18.68
CA ARG A 17 11.54 -6.35 19.73
C ARG A 17 10.44 -7.23 19.18
N ALA A 18 10.10 -8.27 19.93
CA ALA A 18 9.00 -9.17 19.64
C ALA A 18 7.81 -8.37 19.09
N VAL A 19 7.44 -8.64 17.85
CA VAL A 19 6.19 -8.14 17.28
C VAL A 19 5.10 -8.70 18.17
N HIS A 20 4.30 -7.84 18.78
CA HIS A 20 3.17 -8.26 19.58
C HIS A 20 2.29 -9.15 18.71
N THR A 21 2.02 -10.37 19.16
CA THR A 21 1.20 -11.37 18.48
C THR A 21 -0.31 -11.06 18.54
N ALA A 22 -0.70 -9.93 19.13
CA ALA A 22 -2.08 -9.49 19.16
C ALA A 22 -2.45 -8.87 17.81
N SER A 23 -3.55 -9.32 17.22
CA SER A 23 -4.11 -8.74 16.00
C SER A 23 -4.51 -7.28 16.24
N SER A 24 -4.14 -6.38 15.31
CA SER A 24 -4.55 -4.98 15.32
C SER A 24 -6.02 -4.75 14.94
N VAL A 25 -6.69 -5.79 14.49
CA VAL A 25 -8.04 -5.73 13.92
C VAL A 25 -9.10 -5.43 14.98
N ASP A 26 -10.03 -4.51 14.67
CA ASP A 26 -11.22 -4.24 15.50
C ASP A 26 -12.35 -5.19 15.12
N PRO A 27 -12.85 -6.05 16.07
CA PRO A 27 -13.94 -6.99 15.76
C PRO A 27 -15.24 -6.31 15.36
N SER A 28 -15.50 -5.08 15.83
CA SER A 28 -16.73 -4.35 15.48
C SER A 28 -16.70 -3.89 14.03
N ASP A 29 -15.54 -3.47 13.54
CA ASP A 29 -15.35 -3.07 12.15
C ASP A 29 -15.40 -4.28 11.21
N ILE A 30 -14.81 -5.43 11.61
CA ILE A 30 -15.01 -6.67 10.84
C ILE A 30 -16.49 -7.00 10.69
N ALA A 31 -17.25 -6.98 11.79
CA ALA A 31 -18.68 -7.30 11.75
C ALA A 31 -19.47 -6.29 10.91
N HIS A 32 -19.08 -5.01 10.90
CA HIS A 32 -19.68 -3.99 10.06
C HIS A 32 -19.45 -4.28 8.57
N PHE A 33 -18.20 -4.43 8.14
CA PHE A 33 -17.86 -4.70 6.74
C PHE A 33 -18.32 -6.07 6.25
N SER A 34 -18.39 -7.08 7.11
CA SER A 34 -18.96 -8.38 6.76
C SER A 34 -20.44 -8.27 6.38
N ARG A 35 -21.22 -7.42 7.05
CA ARG A 35 -22.64 -7.19 6.68
C ARG A 35 -22.81 -6.53 5.33
N LEU A 36 -21.83 -5.73 4.90
CA LEU A 36 -21.84 -5.02 3.63
C LEU A 36 -21.13 -5.79 2.51
N ALA A 37 -20.67 -7.02 2.78
CA ALA A 37 -19.78 -7.73 1.85
C ALA A 37 -20.39 -7.92 0.44
N ASP A 38 -21.68 -8.18 0.33
CA ASP A 38 -22.33 -8.38 -0.97
C ASP A 38 -22.46 -7.10 -1.81
N GLU A 39 -22.26 -5.91 -1.20
CA GLU A 39 -22.31 -4.60 -1.88
C GLU A 39 -20.98 -4.18 -2.54
N TRP A 40 -19.86 -4.89 -2.29
CA TRP A 40 -18.53 -4.49 -2.77
C TRP A 40 -18.47 -4.17 -4.26
N TRP A 41 -19.21 -4.90 -5.10
CA TRP A 41 -19.18 -4.74 -6.55
C TRP A 41 -20.41 -4.02 -7.11
N ASN A 42 -21.22 -3.44 -6.24
CA ASN A 42 -22.27 -2.52 -6.64
C ASN A 42 -21.68 -1.11 -6.83
N GLU A 43 -21.34 -0.75 -8.07
CA GLU A 43 -20.72 0.54 -8.41
C GLU A 43 -21.61 1.75 -8.13
N GLN A 44 -22.88 1.54 -7.78
CA GLN A 44 -23.86 2.59 -7.42
C GLN A 44 -24.27 2.49 -5.93
N GLY A 45 -23.68 1.55 -5.18
CA GLY A 45 -23.96 1.27 -3.79
C GLY A 45 -23.01 1.95 -2.81
N GLU A 46 -22.92 1.36 -1.63
CA GLU A 46 -22.12 1.83 -0.49
C GLU A 46 -20.65 2.09 -0.84
N PHE A 47 -20.07 1.27 -1.73
CA PHE A 47 -18.66 1.33 -2.12
C PHE A 47 -18.40 2.06 -3.46
N ALA A 48 -19.38 2.77 -4.01
CA ALA A 48 -19.25 3.51 -5.28
C ALA A 48 -18.03 4.44 -5.31
N ALA A 49 -17.77 5.13 -4.20
CA ALA A 49 -16.64 6.01 -4.04
C ALA A 49 -15.31 5.28 -4.17
N LEU A 50 -15.19 4.06 -3.63
CA LEU A 50 -13.95 3.27 -3.72
C LEU A 50 -13.65 2.83 -5.16
N HIS A 51 -14.66 2.52 -5.97
CA HIS A 51 -14.48 2.24 -7.40
C HIS A 51 -13.92 3.46 -8.14
N THR A 52 -14.44 4.64 -7.85
CA THR A 52 -13.94 5.91 -8.44
C THR A 52 -12.51 6.20 -7.98
N MET A 53 -12.22 6.06 -6.68
CA MET A 53 -10.89 6.27 -6.12
C MET A 53 -9.85 5.28 -6.65
N ASN A 54 -10.25 4.06 -6.97
CA ASN A 54 -9.31 3.03 -7.42
C ASN A 54 -8.51 3.47 -8.65
N ARG A 55 -9.12 4.22 -9.56
CA ARG A 55 -8.41 4.81 -10.72
C ARG A 55 -7.30 5.77 -10.28
N VAL A 56 -7.58 6.61 -9.30
CA VAL A 56 -6.62 7.60 -8.76
C VAL A 56 -5.49 6.88 -8.03
N ARG A 57 -5.80 5.84 -7.24
CA ARG A 57 -4.82 5.00 -6.55
C ARG A 57 -3.85 4.34 -7.53
N VAL A 58 -4.38 3.68 -8.54
CA VAL A 58 -3.58 3.02 -9.59
C VAL A 58 -2.71 4.02 -10.35
N GLN A 59 -3.26 5.18 -10.70
CA GLN A 59 -2.51 6.23 -11.38
C GLN A 59 -1.37 6.77 -10.50
N PHE A 60 -1.62 7.02 -9.22
CA PHE A 60 -0.59 7.45 -8.27
C PHE A 60 0.54 6.42 -8.13
N MET A 61 0.17 5.13 -8.00
CA MET A 61 1.15 4.04 -7.97
C MET A 61 2.02 4.01 -9.23
N ARG A 62 1.38 4.12 -10.41
CA ARG A 62 2.08 4.16 -11.69
C ARG A 62 3.09 5.30 -11.75
N GLU A 63 2.65 6.52 -11.48
CA GLU A 63 3.50 7.71 -11.54
C GLU A 63 4.68 7.60 -10.59
N LYS A 64 4.45 7.15 -9.35
CA LYS A 64 5.51 7.00 -8.36
C LYS A 64 6.52 5.94 -8.75
N LEU A 65 6.09 4.78 -9.20
CA LEU A 65 6.98 3.71 -9.64
C LEU A 65 7.78 4.09 -10.89
N GLN A 66 7.17 4.84 -11.83
CA GLN A 66 7.87 5.37 -12.99
C GLN A 66 8.94 6.40 -12.61
N GLU A 67 8.65 7.30 -11.66
CA GLU A 67 9.63 8.28 -11.17
C GLU A 67 10.82 7.60 -10.49
N VAL A 68 10.58 6.64 -9.60
CA VAL A 68 11.64 5.90 -8.91
C VAL A 68 12.48 5.11 -9.92
N ARG A 69 11.83 4.44 -10.86
CA ARG A 69 12.52 3.70 -11.93
C ARG A 69 13.37 4.60 -12.82
N GLY A 70 12.87 5.80 -13.13
CA GLY A 70 13.61 6.82 -13.88
C GLY A 70 14.87 7.28 -13.16
N TRP A 71 14.79 7.47 -11.85
CA TRP A 71 15.94 7.77 -11.01
C TRP A 71 16.96 6.63 -11.00
N ASP A 72 16.53 5.39 -10.76
CA ASP A 72 17.42 4.21 -10.75
C ASP A 72 18.15 4.05 -12.08
N ARG A 73 17.48 4.32 -13.20
CA ARG A 73 18.09 4.33 -14.54
C ARG A 73 19.18 5.39 -14.65
N ALA A 74 18.87 6.64 -14.29
CA ALA A 74 19.82 7.74 -14.38
C ALA A 74 21.08 7.49 -13.52
N VAL A 75 20.89 6.91 -12.32
CA VAL A 75 22.01 6.51 -11.46
C VAL A 75 22.81 5.36 -12.07
N ALA A 76 22.16 4.33 -12.61
CA ALA A 76 22.86 3.21 -13.25
C ALA A 76 23.69 3.68 -14.46
N GLU A 77 23.10 4.49 -15.33
CA GLU A 77 23.75 5.08 -16.50
C GLU A 77 24.97 5.95 -16.09
N SER A 78 24.84 6.77 -15.05
CA SER A 78 25.95 7.59 -14.52
C SER A 78 27.11 6.77 -13.96
N LEU A 79 26.84 5.53 -13.54
CA LEU A 79 27.82 4.57 -13.02
C LEU A 79 28.37 3.64 -14.11
N GLY A 80 27.94 3.78 -15.37
CA GLY A 80 28.30 2.87 -16.45
C GLY A 80 27.79 1.45 -16.23
N ARG A 81 26.63 1.28 -15.59
CA ARG A 81 25.98 0.00 -15.31
C ARG A 81 24.75 -0.20 -16.20
N ASP A 82 24.34 -1.45 -16.35
CA ASP A 82 23.09 -1.75 -17.02
C ASP A 82 21.92 -1.07 -16.30
N ALA A 83 21.22 -0.21 -17.04
CA ALA A 83 20.07 0.51 -16.52
C ALA A 83 18.81 -0.36 -16.57
N PRO A 84 17.96 -0.32 -15.51
CA PRO A 84 16.70 -1.04 -15.54
C PRO A 84 15.78 -0.52 -16.65
N SER A 85 14.97 -1.38 -17.25
CA SER A 85 14.03 -0.99 -18.30
C SER A 85 13.01 0.05 -17.80
N PRO A 86 12.57 1.02 -18.63
CA PRO A 86 11.54 1.96 -18.24
C PRO A 86 10.19 1.23 -18.01
N LEU A 87 9.39 1.75 -17.08
CA LEU A 87 8.04 1.26 -16.82
C LEU A 87 7.00 1.94 -17.74
N ASN A 88 7.15 1.75 -19.05
CA ASN A 88 6.26 2.36 -20.04
C ASN A 88 5.15 1.41 -20.52
N SER A 89 5.20 0.14 -20.11
CA SER A 89 4.21 -0.87 -20.46
C SER A 89 2.87 -0.64 -19.73
N PRO A 90 1.73 -1.00 -20.33
CA PRO A 90 0.45 -1.06 -19.62
C PRO A 90 0.51 -1.92 -18.36
N ASP A 91 1.22 -3.03 -18.39
CA ASP A 91 1.46 -3.97 -17.30
C ASP A 91 2.65 -3.55 -16.41
N PHE A 92 2.65 -2.32 -15.95
CA PHE A 92 3.76 -1.70 -15.22
C PHE A 92 4.09 -2.38 -13.87
N LEU A 93 3.22 -3.27 -13.38
CA LEU A 93 3.43 -4.11 -12.20
C LEU A 93 3.95 -5.50 -12.52
N HIS A 94 4.26 -5.79 -13.80
CA HIS A 94 4.70 -7.11 -14.22
C HIS A 94 5.92 -7.59 -13.42
N GLY A 95 5.79 -8.80 -12.86
CA GLY A 95 6.84 -9.43 -12.05
C GLY A 95 6.95 -8.92 -10.61
N CYS A 96 6.15 -7.92 -10.22
CA CYS A 96 6.10 -7.47 -8.82
C CYS A 96 5.24 -8.41 -7.98
N SER A 97 5.73 -8.81 -6.81
CA SER A 97 4.89 -9.38 -5.77
C SER A 97 4.20 -8.26 -4.99
N MET A 98 2.89 -8.30 -4.91
CA MET A 98 2.08 -7.27 -4.24
C MET A 98 1.21 -7.89 -3.14
N LEU A 99 1.18 -7.23 -2.00
CA LEU A 99 0.30 -7.56 -0.88
C LEU A 99 -0.70 -6.41 -0.70
N ASP A 100 -1.99 -6.73 -0.78
CA ASP A 100 -3.09 -5.78 -0.54
C ASP A 100 -3.77 -6.11 0.79
N ILE A 101 -3.47 -5.34 1.84
CA ILE A 101 -4.00 -5.53 3.19
C ILE A 101 -5.31 -4.75 3.33
N GLY A 102 -6.35 -5.42 3.86
CA GLY A 102 -7.71 -4.88 3.89
C GLY A 102 -8.29 -4.79 2.48
N CYS A 103 -8.08 -5.84 1.67
CA CYS A 103 -8.45 -5.82 0.25
C CYS A 103 -9.97 -5.74 0.02
N GLY A 104 -10.81 -5.95 1.05
CA GLY A 104 -12.26 -5.94 0.94
C GLY A 104 -12.76 -6.92 -0.12
N GLY A 105 -13.62 -6.44 -1.03
CA GLY A 105 -14.11 -7.21 -2.18
C GLY A 105 -13.10 -7.37 -3.33
N GLY A 106 -11.85 -6.90 -3.19
CA GLY A 106 -10.78 -7.14 -4.16
C GLY A 106 -10.63 -6.09 -5.28
N ILE A 107 -11.23 -4.91 -5.15
CA ILE A 107 -11.26 -3.87 -6.19
C ILE A 107 -9.84 -3.49 -6.65
N LEU A 108 -8.91 -3.21 -5.72
CA LEU A 108 -7.52 -2.88 -6.05
C LEU A 108 -6.74 -4.13 -6.44
N ALA A 109 -6.92 -5.24 -5.71
CA ALA A 109 -6.21 -6.49 -5.96
C ALA A 109 -6.41 -7.01 -7.38
N GLU A 110 -7.66 -7.04 -7.88
CA GLU A 110 -7.95 -7.43 -9.27
C GLU A 110 -7.34 -6.46 -10.29
N SER A 111 -7.44 -5.15 -10.02
CA SER A 111 -6.85 -4.13 -10.90
C SER A 111 -5.34 -4.29 -11.01
N ALA A 112 -4.64 -4.52 -9.88
CA ALA A 112 -3.19 -4.74 -9.86
C ALA A 112 -2.79 -6.04 -10.56
N THR A 113 -3.61 -7.09 -10.45
CA THR A 113 -3.39 -8.35 -11.17
C THR A 113 -3.47 -8.15 -12.68
N ARG A 114 -4.47 -7.43 -13.18
CA ARG A 114 -4.59 -7.09 -14.62
C ARG A 114 -3.43 -6.22 -15.12
N LEU A 115 -2.74 -5.52 -14.22
CA LEU A 115 -1.54 -4.72 -14.51
C LEU A 115 -0.23 -5.53 -14.35
N GLY A 116 -0.33 -6.85 -14.17
CA GLY A 116 0.80 -7.79 -14.22
C GLY A 116 1.36 -8.22 -12.86
N ALA A 117 0.84 -7.71 -11.75
CA ALA A 117 1.34 -8.11 -10.42
C ALA A 117 0.97 -9.55 -10.05
N CYS A 118 1.82 -10.17 -9.24
CA CYS A 118 1.49 -11.36 -8.46
C CYS A 118 0.89 -10.90 -7.12
N VAL A 119 -0.44 -10.86 -7.03
CA VAL A 119 -1.15 -10.24 -5.90
C VAL A 119 -1.55 -11.28 -4.86
N THR A 120 -1.39 -10.92 -3.60
CA THR A 120 -2.03 -11.57 -2.46
C THR A 120 -2.93 -10.54 -1.78
N GLY A 121 -4.25 -10.71 -1.90
CA GLY A 121 -5.24 -9.89 -1.20
C GLY A 121 -5.55 -10.51 0.17
N VAL A 122 -5.53 -9.71 1.21
CA VAL A 122 -5.76 -10.16 2.60
C VAL A 122 -6.79 -9.27 3.26
N ASP A 123 -7.78 -9.89 3.87
CA ASP A 123 -8.80 -9.20 4.67
C ASP A 123 -9.13 -10.04 5.92
N ALA A 124 -9.43 -9.36 7.02
CA ALA A 124 -9.80 -10.03 8.27
C ALA A 124 -11.22 -10.60 8.22
N SER A 125 -12.08 -10.06 7.33
CA SER A 125 -13.44 -10.56 7.09
C SER A 125 -13.42 -11.72 6.09
N ALA A 126 -13.82 -12.90 6.53
CA ALA A 126 -13.98 -14.05 5.65
C ALA A 126 -15.10 -13.83 4.59
N ASP A 127 -16.11 -13.01 4.91
CA ASP A 127 -17.18 -12.67 3.96
C ASP A 127 -16.66 -11.80 2.82
N ASN A 128 -15.81 -10.82 3.12
CA ASN A 128 -15.16 -10.01 2.09
C ASN A 128 -14.31 -10.89 1.16
N ILE A 129 -13.51 -11.81 1.72
CA ILE A 129 -12.69 -12.74 0.95
C ILE A 129 -13.55 -13.68 0.09
N ARG A 130 -14.69 -14.15 0.64
CA ARG A 130 -15.65 -14.95 -0.14
C ARG A 130 -16.16 -14.19 -1.37
N VAL A 131 -16.59 -12.94 -1.18
CA VAL A 131 -17.09 -12.09 -2.28
C VAL A 131 -15.99 -11.80 -3.29
N ALA A 132 -14.80 -11.41 -2.84
CA ALA A 132 -13.64 -11.17 -3.71
C ALA A 132 -13.29 -12.41 -4.55
N SER A 133 -13.24 -13.59 -3.92
CA SER A 133 -12.93 -14.84 -4.61
C SER A 133 -13.97 -15.21 -5.65
N VAL A 134 -15.26 -15.08 -5.32
CA VAL A 134 -16.38 -15.35 -6.24
C VAL A 134 -16.36 -14.38 -7.42
N HIS A 135 -16.06 -13.10 -7.17
CA HIS A 135 -15.99 -12.10 -8.25
C HIS A 135 -14.81 -12.38 -9.17
N ALA A 136 -13.62 -12.57 -8.64
CA ALA A 136 -12.42 -12.87 -9.43
C ALA A 136 -12.56 -14.15 -10.27
N ALA A 137 -13.22 -15.19 -9.75
CA ALA A 137 -13.44 -16.44 -10.46
C ALA A 137 -14.36 -16.30 -11.69
N ARG A 138 -15.13 -15.21 -11.79
CA ARG A 138 -16.00 -14.92 -12.96
C ARG A 138 -15.25 -14.26 -14.12
N ASP A 139 -14.06 -13.72 -13.87
CA ASP A 139 -13.24 -13.07 -14.87
C ASP A 139 -12.16 -14.05 -15.39
N PRO A 140 -12.32 -14.60 -16.60
CA PRO A 140 -11.35 -15.55 -17.16
C PRO A 140 -9.97 -14.92 -17.46
N SER A 141 -9.87 -13.59 -17.42
CA SER A 141 -8.59 -12.88 -17.58
C SER A 141 -7.76 -12.87 -16.29
N LEU A 142 -8.36 -13.20 -15.15
CA LEU A 142 -7.68 -13.29 -13.87
C LEU A 142 -7.24 -14.72 -13.59
N HIS A 143 -5.93 -14.91 -13.44
CA HIS A 143 -5.39 -16.18 -12.98
C HIS A 143 -5.46 -16.28 -11.46
N VAL A 144 -6.52 -16.92 -10.94
CA VAL A 144 -6.68 -17.11 -9.49
C VAL A 144 -5.88 -18.32 -9.03
N ARG A 145 -4.95 -18.10 -8.08
CA ARG A 145 -4.09 -19.13 -7.51
C ARG A 145 -4.76 -19.80 -6.31
N GLU A 146 -4.55 -21.10 -6.17
CA GLU A 146 -4.98 -21.83 -4.97
C GLU A 146 -4.13 -21.51 -3.74
N ARG A 147 -2.83 -21.20 -3.95
CA ARG A 147 -1.88 -20.91 -2.87
C ARG A 147 -1.28 -19.51 -3.03
N ALA A 148 -1.26 -18.77 -1.94
CA ALA A 148 -0.69 -17.42 -1.94
C ALA A 148 0.85 -17.41 -2.04
N GLU A 149 1.51 -18.54 -1.75
CA GLU A 149 2.95 -18.70 -1.82
C GLU A 149 3.48 -18.83 -3.25
N ASP A 150 2.63 -19.23 -4.20
CA ASP A 150 3.04 -19.43 -5.59
C ASP A 150 3.30 -18.07 -6.24
N HIS A 151 4.52 -17.85 -6.71
CA HIS A 151 4.92 -16.64 -7.43
C HIS A 151 4.66 -16.80 -8.93
N VAL A 152 3.43 -16.51 -9.34
CA VAL A 152 3.03 -16.51 -10.75
C VAL A 152 2.70 -15.07 -11.17
N PRO A 153 3.40 -14.47 -12.15
CA PRO A 153 3.07 -13.14 -12.66
C PRO A 153 1.61 -13.05 -13.13
N ALA A 154 1.01 -11.87 -13.00
CA ALA A 154 -0.38 -11.61 -13.37
C ALA A 154 -1.36 -12.60 -12.73
N SER A 155 -1.19 -12.89 -11.46
CA SER A 155 -2.01 -13.86 -10.72
C SER A 155 -2.47 -13.33 -9.37
N LEU A 156 -3.55 -13.90 -8.83
CA LEU A 156 -4.26 -13.43 -7.65
C LEU A 156 -4.52 -14.58 -6.68
N ALA A 157 -4.31 -14.32 -5.39
CA ALA A 157 -4.78 -15.19 -4.32
C ALA A 157 -5.41 -14.35 -3.21
N TYR A 158 -6.42 -14.88 -2.54
CA TYR A 158 -7.08 -14.25 -1.41
C TYR A 158 -6.92 -15.07 -0.13
N LEU A 159 -6.74 -14.38 1.02
CA LEU A 159 -6.60 -14.98 2.34
C LEU A 159 -7.47 -14.25 3.36
N ALA A 160 -8.30 -14.99 4.10
CA ALA A 160 -8.96 -14.48 5.29
C ALA A 160 -7.96 -14.51 6.46
N ALA A 161 -7.29 -13.37 6.72
CA ALA A 161 -6.18 -13.30 7.68
C ALA A 161 -5.93 -11.85 8.13
N SER A 162 -5.19 -11.67 9.22
CA SER A 162 -4.64 -10.35 9.60
C SER A 162 -3.23 -10.15 9.02
N ALA A 163 -2.79 -8.88 8.95
CA ALA A 163 -1.46 -8.53 8.47
C ALA A 163 -0.34 -9.23 9.29
N GLU A 164 -0.53 -9.33 10.60
CA GLU A 164 0.42 -9.92 11.54
C GLU A 164 0.66 -11.41 11.28
N SER A 165 -0.35 -12.11 10.75
CA SER A 165 -0.22 -13.55 10.42
C SER A 165 0.72 -13.83 9.25
N LEU A 166 1.11 -12.79 8.50
CA LEU A 166 2.03 -12.88 7.38
C LEU A 166 3.50 -12.63 7.77
N ALA A 167 3.79 -12.56 9.07
CA ALA A 167 5.15 -12.32 9.56
C ALA A 167 6.18 -13.24 8.89
N GLY A 168 7.30 -12.67 8.46
CA GLY A 168 8.36 -13.38 7.74
C GLY A 168 8.21 -13.43 6.22
N ARG A 169 7.06 -13.04 5.66
CA ARG A 169 6.89 -12.83 4.21
C ARG A 169 7.30 -11.42 3.83
N THR A 170 7.75 -11.24 2.58
CA THR A 170 8.08 -9.91 2.07
C THR A 170 7.65 -9.74 0.62
N TYR A 171 7.24 -8.52 0.27
CA TYR A 171 6.67 -8.17 -1.02
C TYR A 171 7.38 -6.95 -1.62
N ASP A 172 7.35 -6.83 -2.94
CA ASP A 172 7.89 -5.66 -3.65
C ASP A 172 7.00 -4.43 -3.41
N ILE A 173 5.68 -4.65 -3.29
CA ILE A 173 4.69 -3.61 -3.03
C ILE A 173 3.75 -4.09 -1.93
N VAL A 174 3.52 -3.24 -0.93
CA VAL A 174 2.48 -3.44 0.09
C VAL A 174 1.51 -2.27 0.00
N THR A 175 0.22 -2.56 -0.02
CA THR A 175 -0.85 -1.55 0.03
C THR A 175 -1.73 -1.78 1.25
N ALA A 176 -2.22 -0.67 1.85
CA ALA A 176 -3.29 -0.67 2.84
C ALA A 176 -4.13 0.59 2.62
N MET A 177 -5.22 0.43 1.88
CA MET A 177 -6.06 1.53 1.41
C MET A 177 -7.31 1.66 2.27
N GLU A 178 -7.45 2.77 2.99
CA GLU A 178 -8.56 3.01 3.94
C GLU A 178 -8.62 1.93 5.03
N VAL A 179 -7.49 1.58 5.64
CA VAL A 179 -7.40 0.53 6.67
C VAL A 179 -6.90 1.07 8.00
N VAL A 180 -5.97 2.03 7.98
CA VAL A 180 -5.25 2.49 9.17
C VAL A 180 -6.20 3.08 10.22
N GLU A 181 -7.30 3.70 9.78
CA GLU A 181 -8.37 4.24 10.63
C GLU A 181 -9.25 3.19 11.32
N HIS A 182 -9.20 1.94 10.85
CA HIS A 182 -10.00 0.81 11.35
C HIS A 182 -9.22 -0.15 12.25
N VAL A 183 -7.98 0.18 12.61
CA VAL A 183 -7.16 -0.66 13.47
C VAL A 183 -7.04 -0.07 14.87
N ASN A 184 -7.02 -0.94 15.90
CA ASN A 184 -6.93 -0.53 17.30
C ASN A 184 -5.58 0.09 17.67
N GLN A 185 -4.49 -0.34 16.99
CA GLN A 185 -3.11 0.10 17.28
C GLN A 185 -2.40 0.48 15.98
N PRO A 186 -2.66 1.68 15.42
CA PRO A 186 -2.12 2.10 14.12
C PRO A 186 -0.60 2.02 14.04
N ALA A 187 0.10 2.40 15.11
CA ALA A 187 1.57 2.38 15.14
C ALA A 187 2.14 0.96 15.01
N ASP A 188 1.55 -0.04 15.67
CA ASP A 188 1.99 -1.44 15.59
C ASP A 188 1.61 -2.04 14.24
N PHE A 189 0.44 -1.71 13.72
CA PHE A 189 0.02 -2.08 12.37
C PHE A 189 0.98 -1.54 11.30
N LEU A 190 1.35 -0.25 11.37
CA LEU A 190 2.31 0.34 10.44
C LEU A 190 3.71 -0.29 10.54
N ARG A 191 4.16 -0.69 11.76
CA ARG A 191 5.40 -1.46 11.93
C ARG A 191 5.29 -2.84 11.30
N CYS A 192 4.13 -3.49 11.44
CA CYS A 192 3.86 -4.77 10.78
C CYS A 192 3.97 -4.61 9.26
N LEU A 193 3.25 -3.64 8.65
CA LEU A 193 3.33 -3.38 7.21
C LEU A 193 4.78 -3.14 6.77
N ALA A 194 5.53 -2.34 7.53
CA ALA A 194 6.94 -2.07 7.26
C ALA A 194 7.79 -3.35 7.18
N SER A 195 7.51 -4.32 8.04
CA SER A 195 8.24 -5.60 8.06
C SER A 195 7.93 -6.52 6.88
N LEU A 196 6.79 -6.29 6.20
CA LEU A 196 6.32 -7.06 5.05
C LEU A 196 6.88 -6.55 3.71
N ILE A 197 7.71 -5.50 3.73
CA ILE A 197 8.25 -4.89 2.51
C ILE A 197 9.69 -5.37 2.30
N LYS A 198 9.99 -5.80 1.08
CA LYS A 198 11.36 -6.10 0.68
C LYS A 198 12.23 -4.85 0.75
N PRO A 199 13.55 -4.97 1.02
CA PRO A 199 14.46 -3.85 0.83
C PRO A 199 14.36 -3.27 -0.58
N GLY A 200 14.08 -1.96 -0.68
CA GLY A 200 13.83 -1.27 -1.95
C GLY A 200 12.41 -1.41 -2.49
N GLY A 201 11.50 -2.05 -1.74
CA GLY A 201 10.08 -2.12 -2.06
C GLY A 201 9.31 -0.84 -1.66
N HIS A 202 8.02 -0.84 -1.92
CA HIS A 202 7.16 0.33 -1.79
C HIS A 202 5.97 0.06 -0.88
N LEU A 203 5.64 1.04 -0.03
CA LEU A 203 4.41 1.07 0.76
C LEU A 203 3.48 2.16 0.21
N PHE A 204 2.28 1.79 -0.16
CA PHE A 204 1.22 2.72 -0.52
C PHE A 204 0.10 2.65 0.51
N LEU A 205 -0.23 3.80 1.07
CA LEU A 205 -1.28 3.96 2.06
C LEU A 205 -2.28 5.00 1.59
N SER A 206 -3.55 4.79 1.87
CA SER A 206 -4.54 5.86 1.87
C SER A 206 -5.30 5.85 3.18
N THR A 207 -5.70 7.02 3.64
CA THR A 207 -6.52 7.21 4.83
C THR A 207 -7.16 8.59 4.80
N MET A 208 -8.23 8.76 5.54
CA MET A 208 -8.87 10.06 5.66
C MET A 208 -8.06 10.98 6.57
N SER A 209 -7.77 12.19 6.10
CA SER A 209 -7.06 13.18 6.91
C SER A 209 -7.98 13.77 7.98
N ARG A 210 -7.50 13.88 9.23
CA ARG A 210 -8.23 14.48 10.35
C ARG A 210 -8.32 16.01 10.21
N THR A 211 -9.30 16.47 9.45
CA THR A 211 -9.58 17.89 9.25
C THR A 211 -11.05 18.21 9.55
N VAL A 212 -11.35 19.47 9.87
CA VAL A 212 -12.73 19.92 10.03
C VAL A 212 -13.53 19.69 8.74
N PHE A 213 -12.88 19.85 7.58
CA PHE A 213 -13.50 19.62 6.29
C PHE A 213 -13.82 18.13 6.05
N SER A 214 -12.92 17.20 6.41
CA SER A 214 -13.20 15.78 6.29
C SER A 214 -14.32 15.34 7.24
N TYR A 215 -14.38 15.87 8.47
CA TYR A 215 -15.48 15.63 9.39
C TYR A 215 -16.82 16.06 8.78
N PHE A 216 -16.86 17.30 8.26
CA PHE A 216 -18.08 17.82 7.65
C PHE A 216 -18.52 16.99 6.43
N LEU A 217 -17.56 16.60 5.59
CA LEU A 217 -17.85 15.86 4.36
C LEU A 217 -18.25 14.42 4.60
N THR A 218 -17.52 13.70 5.47
CA THR A 218 -17.66 12.24 5.64
C THR A 218 -18.72 11.90 6.68
N ILE A 219 -18.71 12.55 7.84
CA ILE A 219 -19.64 12.23 8.93
C ILE A 219 -20.92 13.02 8.80
N PHE A 220 -20.82 14.36 8.80
CA PHE A 220 -22.01 15.19 8.80
C PHE A 220 -22.79 15.10 7.49
N LEU A 221 -22.13 15.22 6.33
CA LEU A 221 -22.82 15.23 5.05
C LEU A 221 -23.14 13.83 4.54
N ALA A 222 -22.17 12.93 4.53
CA ALA A 222 -22.34 11.61 3.94
C ALA A 222 -23.10 10.62 4.85
N GLU A 223 -22.82 10.60 6.15
CA GLU A 223 -23.47 9.69 7.08
C GLU A 223 -24.77 10.26 7.66
N ASP A 224 -24.72 11.47 8.25
CA ASP A 224 -25.86 12.02 9.01
C ASP A 224 -26.92 12.65 8.12
N MET A 225 -26.54 13.45 7.10
CA MET A 225 -27.47 14.23 6.30
C MET A 225 -27.91 13.52 5.02
N LEU A 226 -26.99 13.04 4.20
CA LEU A 226 -27.31 12.42 2.90
C LEU A 226 -27.49 10.90 3.00
N ARG A 227 -26.96 10.26 4.06
CA ARG A 227 -27.01 8.80 4.27
C ARG A 227 -26.51 8.02 3.07
N VAL A 228 -25.50 8.54 2.38
CA VAL A 228 -24.82 7.87 1.26
C VAL A 228 -23.93 6.72 1.77
N VAL A 229 -23.49 6.84 3.03
CA VAL A 229 -22.67 5.84 3.74
C VAL A 229 -23.38 5.49 5.04
N THR A 230 -23.30 4.23 5.47
CA THR A 230 -23.93 3.78 6.71
C THR A 230 -23.37 4.53 7.93
N PRO A 231 -24.22 5.10 8.81
CA PRO A 231 -23.78 5.79 10.02
C PRO A 231 -22.86 4.94 10.89
N GLY A 232 -21.76 5.52 11.37
CA GLY A 232 -20.76 4.86 12.20
C GLY A 232 -19.63 4.19 11.44
N THR A 233 -19.59 4.30 10.09
CA THR A 233 -18.48 3.78 9.27
C THR A 233 -17.18 4.56 9.56
N HIS A 234 -17.28 5.85 9.89
CA HIS A 234 -16.11 6.70 10.10
C HIS A 234 -16.04 7.27 11.52
N ARG A 235 -14.88 7.16 12.15
CA ARG A 235 -14.58 7.78 13.44
C ARG A 235 -13.50 8.82 13.27
N HIS A 236 -13.87 10.10 13.25
CA HIS A 236 -12.93 11.22 13.03
C HIS A 236 -11.71 11.21 13.96
N SER A 237 -11.85 10.69 15.18
CA SER A 237 -10.74 10.55 16.14
C SER A 237 -9.65 9.56 15.69
N GLN A 238 -9.97 8.67 14.75
CA GLN A 238 -9.05 7.67 14.20
C GLN A 238 -8.39 8.12 12.90
N TYR A 239 -8.81 9.26 12.33
CA TYR A 239 -8.17 9.84 11.14
C TYR A 239 -6.76 10.32 11.46
N ILE A 240 -5.84 10.14 10.53
CA ILE A 240 -4.42 10.42 10.71
C ILE A 240 -3.99 11.57 9.79
N HIS A 241 -3.28 12.54 10.33
CA HIS A 241 -2.71 13.61 9.50
C HIS A 241 -1.50 13.09 8.69
N PRO A 242 -1.31 13.56 7.46
CA PRO A 242 -0.16 13.17 6.64
C PRO A 242 1.20 13.39 7.34
N PHE A 243 1.35 14.46 8.11
CA PHE A 243 2.60 14.73 8.83
C PHE A 243 2.85 13.73 9.97
N GLU A 244 1.80 13.25 10.67
CA GLU A 244 1.91 12.23 11.71
C GLU A 244 2.45 10.92 11.10
N MET A 245 1.99 10.56 9.91
CA MET A 245 2.48 9.41 9.16
C MET A 245 3.95 9.56 8.77
N VAL A 246 4.33 10.73 8.23
CA VAL A 246 5.71 11.02 7.84
C VAL A 246 6.64 10.99 9.06
N ASP A 247 6.25 11.58 10.18
CA ASP A 247 7.05 11.59 11.41
C ASP A 247 7.18 10.20 12.02
N PHE A 248 6.13 9.38 11.91
CA PHE A 248 6.20 7.98 12.30
C PHE A 248 7.27 7.21 11.50
N PHE A 249 7.26 7.29 10.16
CA PHE A 249 8.25 6.61 9.33
C PHE A 249 9.67 7.19 9.47
N ARG A 250 9.80 8.48 9.79
CA ARG A 250 11.09 9.06 10.20
C ARG A 250 11.60 8.44 11.49
N SER A 251 10.72 8.25 12.48
CA SER A 251 11.09 7.62 13.76
C SER A 251 11.56 6.17 13.60
N LEU A 252 11.11 5.48 12.55
CA LEU A 252 11.56 4.14 12.17
C LEU A 252 12.87 4.15 11.36
N GLY A 253 13.39 5.32 10.97
CA GLY A 253 14.57 5.45 10.11
C GLY A 253 14.31 5.12 8.63
N TRP A 254 13.06 5.06 8.21
CA TRP A 254 12.67 4.81 6.81
C TRP A 254 12.86 6.04 5.94
N ILE A 255 12.65 7.21 6.51
CA ILE A 255 12.90 8.50 5.87
C ILE A 255 14.18 9.06 6.51
N PRO A 256 15.32 9.03 5.83
CA PRO A 256 16.58 9.49 6.39
C PRO A 256 16.54 11.00 6.64
N GLY A 257 17.16 11.44 7.73
CA GLY A 257 17.40 12.85 7.99
C GLY A 257 18.40 13.44 6.99
N GLU A 258 18.39 14.76 6.81
CA GLU A 258 19.31 15.44 5.88
C GLU A 258 20.79 15.11 6.14
N ARG A 259 21.20 14.95 7.40
CA ARG A 259 22.57 14.59 7.79
C ARG A 259 22.94 13.18 7.37
N ASP A 260 22.02 12.21 7.46
CA ASP A 260 22.27 10.83 7.09
C ASP A 260 22.41 10.67 5.56
N VAL A 261 21.61 11.43 4.82
CA VAL A 261 21.67 11.50 3.36
C VAL A 261 23.02 12.02 2.89
N LEU A 262 23.63 12.98 3.61
CA LEU A 262 24.92 13.56 3.25
C LEU A 262 26.10 12.64 3.59
N ALA A 263 26.01 11.87 4.68
CA ALA A 263 27.11 11.06 5.21
C ALA A 263 27.40 9.78 4.40
N HIS A 264 26.44 9.23 3.66
CA HIS A 264 26.52 7.90 3.03
C HIS A 264 26.26 7.91 1.53
N ARG A 265 26.69 8.97 0.81
CA ARG A 265 26.51 9.07 -0.64
C ARG A 265 27.45 8.11 -1.37
N PRO A 266 26.94 7.26 -2.27
CA PRO A 266 27.81 6.56 -3.20
C PRO A 266 28.52 7.57 -4.09
N LEU A 267 29.75 7.23 -4.48
CA LEU A 267 30.56 8.08 -5.35
C LEU A 267 30.50 7.58 -6.79
N LEU A 268 30.51 8.52 -7.73
CA LEU A 268 30.80 8.25 -9.12
C LEU A 268 32.26 7.76 -9.29
N PRO A 269 32.62 7.11 -10.41
CA PRO A 269 33.98 6.68 -10.67
C PRO A 269 35.01 7.80 -10.56
N ASN A 270 34.65 9.06 -10.80
CA ASN A 270 35.48 10.25 -10.68
C ASN A 270 35.56 10.82 -9.24
N GLY A 271 34.99 10.12 -8.25
CA GLY A 271 34.97 10.56 -6.85
C GLY A 271 33.89 11.59 -6.51
N THR A 272 33.06 12.02 -7.48
CA THR A 272 31.95 12.94 -7.21
C THR A 272 30.79 12.21 -6.50
N PRO A 273 30.22 12.76 -5.41
CA PRO A 273 29.08 12.15 -4.77
C PRO A 273 27.85 12.12 -5.70
N ILE A 274 27.18 10.96 -5.80
CA ILE A 274 25.90 10.87 -6.50
C ILE A 274 24.89 11.75 -5.75
N ALA A 275 24.05 12.48 -6.48
CA ALA A 275 22.97 13.24 -5.90
C ALA A 275 22.10 12.32 -5.01
N PRO A 276 21.63 12.77 -3.82
CA PRO A 276 20.75 11.97 -2.99
C PRO A 276 19.41 11.75 -3.69
N LEU A 277 18.75 10.64 -3.40
CA LEU A 277 17.37 10.43 -3.83
C LEU A 277 16.52 11.63 -3.39
N PRO A 278 15.87 12.33 -4.32
CA PRO A 278 15.01 13.46 -3.95
C PRO A 278 13.99 13.08 -2.88
N PRO A 279 13.72 13.94 -1.88
CA PRO A 279 12.75 13.61 -0.81
C PRO A 279 11.40 13.12 -1.33
N ARG A 280 10.88 13.71 -2.40
CA ARG A 280 9.61 13.28 -3.04
C ARG A 280 9.64 11.86 -3.61
N LEU A 281 10.82 11.28 -3.87
CA LEU A 281 10.97 9.89 -4.29
C LEU A 281 11.13 8.94 -3.10
N GLN A 282 11.51 9.47 -1.93
CA GLN A 282 11.55 8.70 -0.69
C GLN A 282 10.15 8.55 -0.10
N TYR A 283 9.40 9.65 -0.07
CA TYR A 283 7.99 9.69 0.32
C TYR A 283 7.26 10.80 -0.42
N GLU A 284 5.96 10.60 -0.64
CA GLU A 284 5.07 11.61 -1.19
C GLU A 284 3.68 11.46 -0.59
N THR A 285 3.04 12.58 -0.26
CA THR A 285 1.64 12.62 0.14
C THR A 285 0.84 13.41 -0.87
N ARG A 286 -0.30 12.88 -1.32
CA ARG A 286 -1.25 13.58 -2.20
C ARG A 286 -2.63 13.57 -1.56
N GLY A 287 -3.27 14.74 -1.56
CA GLY A 287 -4.68 14.84 -1.24
C GLY A 287 -5.53 14.53 -2.47
N THR A 288 -6.62 13.81 -2.27
CA THR A 288 -7.68 13.64 -3.25
C THR A 288 -8.99 14.16 -2.67
N MET A 289 -9.87 14.68 -3.51
CA MET A 289 -11.21 15.10 -3.11
C MET A 289 -12.22 14.49 -4.08
N TYR A 290 -13.30 13.98 -3.52
CA TYR A 290 -14.45 13.56 -4.32
C TYR A 290 -15.18 14.78 -4.83
N VAL A 291 -15.43 14.87 -6.12
CA VAL A 291 -16.22 15.91 -6.78
C VAL A 291 -17.39 15.24 -7.46
#